data_eaa5ecd8af843a7c76d7f55d28f3977b
#
_entry.id   eaa5ecd8af843a7c76d7f55d28f3977b
#
_cell.length_a   1.000
_cell.length_b   1.000
_cell.length_c   1.000
_cell.angle_alpha   90.00
_cell.angle_beta   90.00
_cell.angle_gamma   90.00
#
_symmetry.space_group_name_H-M   'P 1'
#
loop_
_entity.id
_entity.type
_entity.pdbx_description
1 polymer ?
#
loop_
_entity_poly.entity_id
_entity_poly.type
_entity_poly.pdbx_seq_one_letter_code
_entity_poly.pdbx_strand_id
1 'polypeptide(L)'
;MAQEPQQVAANEWGTLTYYPEWKTLELKWGQKTRSMTDDGFKKTLKILADEGVRLRPSFMIVDMTEFFHELGEGTLAWRDEHIVPLYNEAGIQKFAFLATERMPGTVEKGAEPVPDGPATFPTGWFETRERMYAWLSA
;
A
#
# COMPACT_ATOMS: atom_id res chain seq x y z
N MET A 1 -13.79 -22.66 -8.26
CA MET A 1 -12.91 -22.00 -9.24
C MET A 1 -12.24 -20.80 -8.62
N ALA A 2 -10.96 -20.65 -8.87
CA ALA A 2 -10.23 -19.47 -8.43
C ALA A 2 -10.77 -18.24 -9.16
N GLN A 3 -10.98 -17.14 -8.43
CA GLN A 3 -11.37 -15.88 -9.04
C GLN A 3 -10.12 -15.16 -9.54
N GLU A 4 -10.20 -14.63 -10.74
CA GLU A 4 -9.06 -13.96 -11.33
C GLU A 4 -8.83 -12.58 -10.73
N PRO A 5 -7.58 -12.10 -10.67
CA PRO A 5 -7.28 -10.73 -10.28
C PRO A 5 -8.04 -9.72 -11.13
N GLN A 6 -8.50 -8.65 -10.52
CA GLN A 6 -9.29 -7.62 -11.19
C GLN A 6 -8.58 -6.28 -11.08
N GLN A 7 -8.28 -5.65 -12.21
CA GLN A 7 -7.81 -4.27 -12.17
C GLN A 7 -9.01 -3.38 -11.84
N VAL A 8 -8.98 -2.73 -10.70
CA VAL A 8 -10.10 -1.91 -10.22
C VAL A 8 -9.89 -0.42 -10.47
N ALA A 9 -8.66 0.01 -10.65
CA ALA A 9 -8.34 1.39 -10.96
C ALA A 9 -6.93 1.49 -11.54
N ALA A 10 -6.65 2.56 -12.26
CA ALA A 10 -5.33 2.87 -12.75
C ALA A 10 -5.24 4.35 -13.10
N ASN A 11 -4.04 4.91 -12.98
CA ASN A 11 -3.72 6.21 -13.51
C ASN A 11 -2.31 6.15 -14.11
N GLU A 12 -1.77 7.30 -14.50
CA GLU A 12 -0.43 7.31 -15.13
C GLU A 12 0.69 6.90 -14.16
N TRP A 13 0.43 6.88 -12.85
CA TRP A 13 1.45 6.62 -11.83
C TRP A 13 1.44 5.19 -11.30
N GLY A 14 0.29 4.53 -11.33
CA GLY A 14 0.19 3.19 -10.77
C GLY A 14 -1.10 2.48 -11.15
N THR A 15 -1.17 1.21 -10.75
CA THR A 15 -2.30 0.33 -11.04
C THR A 15 -2.78 -0.33 -9.75
N LEU A 16 -4.08 -0.36 -9.55
CA LEU A 16 -4.71 -1.06 -8.43
C LEU A 16 -5.32 -2.36 -8.93
N THR A 17 -4.95 -3.45 -8.29
CA THR A 17 -5.46 -4.79 -8.59
C THR A 17 -6.06 -5.39 -7.32
N TYR A 18 -7.27 -5.96 -7.44
CA TYR A 18 -7.90 -6.68 -6.36
C TYR A 18 -7.82 -8.17 -6.63
N TYR A 19 -7.39 -8.94 -5.61
CA TYR A 19 -7.29 -10.39 -5.65
C TYR A 19 -8.41 -10.96 -4.77
N PRO A 20 -9.59 -11.28 -5.34
CA PRO A 20 -10.74 -11.73 -4.53
C PRO A 20 -10.47 -12.97 -3.72
N GLU A 21 -9.71 -13.90 -4.29
CA GLU A 21 -9.38 -15.16 -3.62
C GLU A 21 -8.63 -14.96 -2.31
N TRP A 22 -7.77 -13.94 -2.26
CA TRP A 22 -6.96 -13.63 -1.08
C TRP A 22 -7.46 -12.41 -0.32
N LYS A 23 -8.53 -11.79 -0.80
CA LYS A 23 -9.07 -10.55 -0.23
C LYS A 23 -7.97 -9.49 -0.06
N THR A 24 -7.17 -9.32 -1.10
CA THR A 24 -6.00 -8.43 -1.09
C THR A 24 -6.13 -7.38 -2.17
N LEU A 25 -5.92 -6.11 -1.80
CA LEU A 25 -5.86 -4.99 -2.72
C LEU A 25 -4.41 -4.52 -2.83
N GLU A 26 -3.88 -4.48 -4.05
CA GLU A 26 -2.49 -4.10 -4.30
C GLU A 26 -2.40 -2.86 -5.18
N LEU A 27 -1.61 -1.88 -4.73
CA LEU A 27 -1.18 -0.76 -5.56
C LEU A 27 0.24 -1.04 -6.04
N LYS A 28 0.44 -1.07 -7.35
CA LYS A 28 1.78 -1.16 -7.93
C LYS A 28 2.12 0.18 -8.57
N TRP A 29 3.12 0.86 -8.02
CA TRP A 29 3.67 2.08 -8.60
C TRP A 29 4.46 1.74 -9.86
N GLY A 30 4.41 2.61 -10.86
CA GLY A 30 5.11 2.42 -12.12
C GLY A 30 6.30 3.37 -12.28
N GLN A 31 7.07 3.16 -13.35
CA GLN A 31 8.28 3.94 -13.61
C GLN A 31 8.01 5.42 -13.87
N LYS A 32 6.81 5.78 -14.30
CA LYS A 32 6.45 7.18 -14.53
C LYS A 32 6.46 8.02 -13.26
N THR A 33 6.54 7.37 -12.08
CA THR A 33 6.69 8.10 -10.81
C THR A 33 7.95 8.97 -10.78
N ARG A 34 8.90 8.76 -11.67
CA ARG A 34 10.06 9.66 -11.83
C ARG A 34 9.64 11.08 -12.13
N SER A 35 8.52 11.25 -12.80
CA SER A 35 7.98 12.58 -13.19
C SER A 35 6.78 12.97 -12.35
N MET A 36 6.45 12.19 -11.32
CA MET A 36 5.29 12.44 -10.48
C MET A 36 5.54 13.63 -9.55
N THR A 37 4.46 14.32 -9.21
CA THR A 37 4.45 15.35 -8.17
C THR A 37 3.87 14.79 -6.88
N ASP A 38 4.01 15.52 -5.78
CA ASP A 38 3.36 15.14 -4.52
C ASP A 38 1.84 15.10 -4.68
N ASP A 39 1.26 15.97 -5.52
CA ASP A 39 -0.17 15.90 -5.82
C ASP A 39 -0.55 14.60 -6.50
N GLY A 40 0.27 14.11 -7.42
CA GLY A 40 0.06 12.80 -8.05
C GLY A 40 0.11 11.66 -7.05
N PHE A 41 1.05 11.73 -6.12
CA PHE A 41 1.15 10.77 -5.02
C PHE A 41 -0.13 10.79 -4.17
N LYS A 42 -0.57 11.97 -3.74
CA LYS A 42 -1.75 12.12 -2.90
C LYS A 42 -3.01 11.62 -3.60
N LYS A 43 -3.19 11.94 -4.88
CA LYS A 43 -4.34 11.47 -5.66
C LYS A 43 -4.37 9.96 -5.78
N THR A 44 -3.22 9.34 -6.01
CA THR A 44 -3.12 7.89 -6.15
C THR A 44 -3.43 7.19 -4.83
N LEU A 45 -2.90 7.70 -3.72
CA LEU A 45 -3.22 7.14 -2.39
C LEU A 45 -4.70 7.30 -2.06
N LYS A 46 -5.32 8.39 -2.50
CA LYS A 46 -6.76 8.58 -2.28
C LYS A 46 -7.57 7.54 -3.05
N ILE A 47 -7.16 7.20 -4.27
CA ILE A 47 -7.80 6.14 -5.05
C ILE A 47 -7.67 4.81 -4.31
N LEU A 48 -6.47 4.49 -3.82
CA LEU A 48 -6.25 3.26 -3.05
C LEU A 48 -7.14 3.22 -1.81
N ALA A 49 -7.20 4.32 -1.07
CA ALA A 49 -8.00 4.39 0.15
C ALA A 49 -9.51 4.23 -0.16
N ASP A 50 -10.01 4.91 -1.17
CA ASP A 50 -11.42 4.83 -1.55
C ASP A 50 -11.79 3.43 -2.01
N GLU A 51 -10.95 2.77 -2.80
CA GLU A 51 -11.19 1.39 -3.21
C GLU A 51 -11.08 0.44 -2.01
N GLY A 52 -10.21 0.72 -1.06
CA GLY A 52 -10.11 -0.04 0.18
C GLY A 52 -11.42 0.01 0.97
N VAL A 53 -12.00 1.19 1.13
CA VAL A 53 -13.28 1.34 1.83
C VAL A 53 -14.39 0.60 1.08
N ARG A 54 -14.39 0.66 -0.25
CA ARG A 54 -15.40 -0.01 -1.08
C ARG A 54 -15.29 -1.52 -1.03
N LEU A 55 -14.07 -2.05 -1.15
CA LEU A 55 -13.83 -3.49 -1.28
C LEU A 55 -13.65 -4.19 0.06
N ARG A 56 -13.23 -3.47 1.09
CA ARG A 56 -12.94 -3.99 2.44
C ARG A 56 -12.03 -5.21 2.39
N PRO A 57 -10.83 -5.09 1.80
CA PRO A 57 -9.90 -6.20 1.74
C PRO A 57 -9.36 -6.55 3.12
N SER A 58 -8.93 -7.80 3.30
CA SER A 58 -8.22 -8.18 4.52
C SER A 58 -6.80 -7.62 4.55
N PHE A 59 -6.16 -7.55 3.38
CA PHE A 59 -4.77 -7.12 3.28
C PHE A 59 -4.62 -6.06 2.19
N MET A 60 -3.69 -5.13 2.41
CA MET A 60 -3.25 -4.19 1.39
C MET A 60 -1.77 -4.37 1.13
N ILE A 61 -1.38 -4.27 -0.15
CA ILE A 61 0.01 -4.31 -0.57
C ILE A 61 0.30 -3.06 -1.40
N VAL A 62 1.45 -2.45 -1.14
CA VAL A 62 1.98 -1.39 -2.01
C VAL A 62 3.32 -1.85 -2.54
N ASP A 63 3.39 -2.05 -3.85
CA ASP A 63 4.62 -2.43 -4.55
C ASP A 63 5.40 -1.17 -4.89
N MET A 64 6.51 -0.97 -4.18
CA MET A 64 7.39 0.20 -4.32
C MET A 64 8.60 -0.07 -5.20
N THR A 65 8.68 -1.22 -5.86
CA THR A 65 9.89 -1.60 -6.60
C THR A 65 10.21 -0.67 -7.76
N GLU A 66 9.19 -0.01 -8.32
CA GLU A 66 9.36 0.97 -9.39
C GLU A 66 8.95 2.38 -8.96
N PHE A 67 8.95 2.65 -7.66
CA PHE A 67 8.62 3.97 -7.13
C PHE A 67 9.88 4.84 -7.10
N PHE A 68 9.91 5.86 -7.94
CA PHE A 68 11.09 6.70 -8.13
C PHE A 68 10.86 8.17 -7.77
N HIS A 69 9.73 8.47 -7.15
CA HIS A 69 9.42 9.82 -6.70
C HIS A 69 10.00 10.07 -5.30
N GLU A 70 10.61 11.24 -5.13
CA GLU A 70 11.09 11.66 -3.82
C GLU A 70 9.99 12.52 -3.17
N LEU A 71 9.51 12.07 -2.00
CA LEU A 71 8.41 12.74 -1.32
C LEU A 71 8.86 14.08 -0.73
N GLY A 72 8.04 15.09 -0.91
CA GLY A 72 8.27 16.39 -0.32
C GLY A 72 8.01 16.40 1.19
N GLU A 73 8.45 17.47 1.84
CA GLU A 73 8.24 17.66 3.26
C GLU A 73 6.74 17.70 3.57
N GLY A 74 6.34 17.01 4.63
CA GLY A 74 4.95 17.00 5.10
C GLY A 74 4.04 16.02 4.38
N THR A 75 4.49 15.36 3.32
CA THR A 75 3.64 14.45 2.55
C THR A 75 3.26 13.21 3.35
N LEU A 76 4.19 12.65 4.12
CA LEU A 76 3.89 11.48 4.96
C LEU A 76 2.95 11.85 6.13
N ALA A 77 3.11 13.05 6.69
CA ALA A 77 2.18 13.53 7.72
C ALA A 77 0.77 13.69 7.14
N TRP A 78 0.67 14.19 5.92
CA TRP A 78 -0.61 14.29 5.23
C TRP A 78 -1.25 12.90 5.04
N ARG A 79 -0.45 11.91 4.65
CA ARG A 79 -0.93 10.53 4.51
C ARG A 79 -1.50 10.02 5.83
N ASP A 80 -0.77 10.22 6.92
CA ASP A 80 -1.20 9.75 8.25
C ASP A 80 -2.51 10.43 8.68
N GLU A 81 -2.71 11.68 8.30
CA GLU A 81 -3.90 12.45 8.68
C GLU A 81 -5.11 12.16 7.79
N HIS A 82 -4.91 11.97 6.49
CA HIS A 82 -6.02 11.92 5.51
C HIS A 82 -6.24 10.54 4.88
N ILE A 83 -5.25 9.68 4.86
CA ILE A 83 -5.33 8.39 4.16
C ILE A 83 -5.42 7.23 5.15
N VAL A 84 -4.56 7.18 6.14
CA VAL A 84 -4.54 6.06 7.08
C VAL A 84 -5.87 5.88 7.80
N PRO A 85 -6.60 6.94 8.21
CA PRO A 85 -7.93 6.74 8.79
C PRO A 85 -8.90 5.99 7.87
N LEU A 86 -8.78 6.15 6.54
CA LEU A 86 -9.60 5.42 5.59
C LEU A 86 -9.20 3.93 5.55
N TYR A 87 -7.92 3.63 5.68
CA TYR A 87 -7.48 2.24 5.79
C TYR A 87 -8.05 1.59 7.06
N ASN A 88 -8.05 2.33 8.17
CA ASN A 88 -8.66 1.85 9.42
C ASN A 88 -10.15 1.57 9.22
N GLU A 89 -10.86 2.48 8.55
CA GLU A 89 -12.28 2.33 8.24
C GLU A 89 -12.53 1.11 7.37
N ALA A 90 -11.63 0.83 6.42
CA ALA A 90 -11.73 -0.34 5.54
C ALA A 90 -11.60 -1.65 6.32
N GLY A 91 -11.02 -1.63 7.51
CA GLY A 91 -10.90 -2.80 8.36
C GLY A 91 -9.78 -3.75 7.96
N ILE A 92 -8.75 -3.25 7.30
CA ILE A 92 -7.63 -4.11 6.88
C ILE A 92 -6.92 -4.69 8.11
N GLN A 93 -6.42 -5.91 7.95
CA GLN A 93 -5.76 -6.64 9.04
C GLN A 93 -4.25 -6.51 9.00
N LYS A 94 -3.67 -6.36 7.80
CA LYS A 94 -2.22 -6.19 7.61
C LYS A 94 -1.96 -5.34 6.38
N PHE A 95 -0.92 -4.52 6.45
CA PHE A 95 -0.48 -3.68 5.35
C PHE A 95 0.98 -4.01 5.05
N ALA A 96 1.30 -4.37 3.81
CA ALA A 96 2.64 -4.75 3.42
C ALA A 96 3.17 -3.86 2.30
N PHE A 97 4.44 -3.48 2.44
CA PHE A 97 5.18 -2.81 1.37
C PHE A 97 6.19 -3.79 0.77
N LEU A 98 6.19 -3.89 -0.54
CA LEU A 98 7.25 -4.56 -1.27
C LEU A 98 8.22 -3.48 -1.71
N ALA A 99 9.43 -3.49 -1.14
CA ALA A 99 10.39 -2.41 -1.31
C ALA A 99 11.76 -2.97 -1.62
N THR A 100 12.60 -2.17 -2.28
CA THR A 100 13.97 -2.55 -2.57
C THR A 100 14.89 -2.05 -1.46
N GLU A 101 16.13 -2.57 -1.43
CA GLU A 101 17.16 -2.15 -0.49
C GLU A 101 17.46 -0.65 -0.56
N ARG A 102 17.06 0.03 -1.65
CA ARG A 102 17.26 1.48 -1.79
C ARG A 102 16.29 2.31 -0.94
N MET A 103 15.28 1.67 -0.37
CA MET A 103 14.29 2.37 0.46
C MET A 103 14.81 2.48 1.89
N PRO A 104 15.07 3.71 2.40
CA PRO A 104 15.53 3.86 3.78
C PRO A 104 14.51 3.31 4.78
N GLY A 105 15.00 2.63 5.80
CA GLY A 105 14.14 2.12 6.86
C GLY A 105 13.42 0.82 6.53
N THR A 106 13.75 0.18 5.41
CA THR A 106 13.17 -1.12 5.07
C THR A 106 13.58 -2.16 6.09
N VAL A 107 12.60 -2.84 6.66
CA VAL A 107 12.82 -3.90 7.63
C VAL A 107 12.01 -5.10 7.19
N GLU A 108 12.68 -6.24 6.97
CA GLU A 108 12.02 -7.47 6.51
C GLU A 108 11.26 -8.17 7.63
N LYS A 109 10.36 -7.45 8.28
CA LYS A 109 9.49 -8.03 9.29
C LYS A 109 8.25 -7.18 9.45
N GLY A 110 7.19 -7.80 9.93
CA GLY A 110 6.01 -7.06 10.33
C GLY A 110 6.25 -6.34 11.65
N ALA A 111 5.59 -5.22 11.81
CA ALA A 111 5.63 -4.43 13.03
C ALA A 111 4.21 -4.17 13.51
N GLU A 112 4.00 -4.33 14.82
CA GLU A 112 2.72 -4.00 15.42
C GLU A 112 2.46 -2.49 15.30
N PRO A 113 1.19 -2.06 15.29
CA PRO A 113 0.90 -0.64 15.24
C PRO A 113 1.46 0.08 16.47
N VAL A 114 1.97 1.29 16.25
CA VAL A 114 2.44 2.14 17.35
C VAL A 114 1.22 2.50 18.20
N PRO A 115 1.26 2.36 19.54
CA PRO A 115 0.09 2.56 20.40
C PRO A 115 -0.66 3.88 20.18
N ASP A 116 0.06 4.98 19.96
CA ASP A 116 -0.55 6.28 19.70
C ASP A 116 -0.43 6.68 18.21
N GLY A 117 -0.13 5.74 17.34
CA GLY A 117 0.00 6.00 15.91
C GLY A 117 -1.34 6.02 15.20
N PRO A 118 -1.36 6.51 13.94
CA PRO A 118 -2.60 6.60 13.18
C PRO A 118 -3.18 5.27 12.75
N ALA A 119 -2.33 4.25 12.51
CA ALA A 119 -2.77 2.96 12.00
C ALA A 119 -3.18 2.01 13.12
N THR A 120 -4.28 1.27 12.89
CA THR A 120 -4.76 0.24 13.81
C THR A 120 -4.34 -1.17 13.42
N PHE A 121 -3.52 -1.29 12.39
CA PHE A 121 -3.11 -2.57 11.81
C PHE A 121 -1.58 -2.65 11.77
N PRO A 122 -1.00 -3.87 11.80
CA PRO A 122 0.44 -4.03 11.63
C PRO A 122 0.88 -3.77 10.19
N THR A 123 2.08 -3.24 10.04
CA THR A 123 2.67 -2.90 8.76
C THR A 123 4.00 -3.63 8.61
N GLY A 124 4.25 -4.23 7.46
CA GLY A 124 5.50 -4.91 7.17
C GLY A 124 6.17 -4.37 5.91
N TRP A 125 7.49 -4.49 5.86
CA TRP A 125 8.31 -4.09 4.72
C TRP A 125 9.14 -5.28 4.30
N PHE A 126 9.07 -5.65 3.03
CA PHE A 126 9.70 -6.87 2.53
C PHE A 126 10.41 -6.60 1.20
N GLU A 127 11.52 -7.30 0.96
CA GLU A 127 12.26 -7.20 -0.30
C GLU A 127 11.77 -8.22 -1.33
N THR A 128 11.09 -9.27 -0.90
CA THR A 128 10.59 -10.31 -1.81
C THR A 128 9.11 -10.57 -1.57
N ARG A 129 8.42 -10.94 -2.64
CA ARG A 129 6.99 -11.29 -2.55
C ARG A 129 6.79 -12.55 -1.70
N GLU A 130 7.72 -13.49 -1.78
CA GLU A 130 7.65 -14.73 -1.02
C GLU A 130 7.57 -14.46 0.48
N ARG A 131 8.47 -13.62 1.00
CA ARG A 131 8.47 -13.27 2.42
C ARG A 131 7.25 -12.44 2.80
N MET A 132 6.84 -11.54 1.92
CA MET A 132 5.65 -10.73 2.14
C MET A 132 4.40 -11.59 2.27
N TYR A 133 4.19 -12.52 1.35
CA TYR A 133 3.02 -13.40 1.39
C TYR A 133 3.06 -14.34 2.59
N ALA A 134 4.23 -14.82 2.98
CA ALA A 134 4.37 -15.64 4.18
C ALA A 134 3.91 -14.89 5.43
N TRP A 135 4.28 -13.63 5.54
CA TRP A 135 3.86 -12.80 6.68
C TRP A 135 2.36 -12.48 6.63
N LEU A 136 1.83 -12.17 5.45
CA LEU A 136 0.40 -11.86 5.32
C LEU A 136 -0.47 -13.05 5.69
N SER A 137 -0.04 -14.26 5.36
CA SER A 137 -0.81 -15.48 5.61
C SER A 137 -0.54 -16.12 6.97
N ALA A 138 0.37 -15.55 7.74
CA ALA A 138 0.73 -16.10 9.06
C ALA A 138 -0.38 -15.89 10.10
#